data_7fd8b19281fb44e9078ec96acd01bd4c
#
_entry.id   7fd8b19281fb44e9078ec96acd01bd4c
#
_cell.length_a   1.000
_cell.length_b   1.000
_cell.length_c   1.000
_cell.angle_alpha   90.00
_cell.angle_beta   90.00
_cell.angle_gamma   90.00
#
_symmetry.space_group_name_H-M   'P 1'
#
loop_
_entity.id
_entity.type
_entity.pdbx_description
1 polymer ?
#
loop_
_entity_poly.entity_id
_entity_poly.type
_entity_poly.pdbx_seq_one_letter_code
_entity_poly.pdbx_strand_id
1 'polypeptide(L)'
;MLKTKTMESIKNRRTIRKYQATDVTDELLNDLLETSFRASTVGNMQVYSVIVTRDVEMKEKLSPAHYNQPMVKQAPVVLTFCADFRRFSQWCVQRNAEPGYENFQSFMNAAVDTLLVAQTFCTLAEDKGLGICYLGTTTYNPQPIIDALQLPRLVFPVTTITLGYPAEIPDQVDRLPFQGLIHQEHYHDYTPDELDQLYAYKESLPQNMKFIQENKKETLAQVFTDVRYTRKDNEATSVNLLNALRAQGFLD
;
A
#
# COMPACT_ATOMS: atom_id res chain seq x y z
N MET A 1 -27.13 9.29 -14.88
CA MET A 1 -25.66 9.34 -14.81
C MET A 1 -25.12 8.06 -15.42
N LEU A 2 -24.33 8.14 -16.48
CA LEU A 2 -23.72 6.96 -17.11
C LEU A 2 -22.64 6.40 -16.14
N LYS A 3 -22.87 5.20 -15.61
CA LYS A 3 -21.85 4.48 -14.83
C LYS A 3 -20.90 3.83 -15.82
N THR A 4 -19.61 4.16 -15.73
CA THR A 4 -18.59 3.47 -16.51
C THR A 4 -18.24 2.13 -15.86
N LYS A 5 -17.74 1.18 -16.64
CA LYS A 5 -17.29 -0.13 -16.16
C LYS A 5 -16.23 0.00 -15.04
N THR A 6 -15.31 0.95 -15.20
CA THR A 6 -14.29 1.28 -14.20
C THR A 6 -14.90 1.77 -12.87
N MET A 7 -15.93 2.62 -12.91
CA MET A 7 -16.61 3.05 -11.67
C MET A 7 -17.27 1.89 -10.95
N GLU A 8 -17.82 0.93 -11.66
CA GLU A 8 -18.43 -0.26 -11.08
C GLU A 8 -17.37 -1.18 -10.46
N SER A 9 -16.25 -1.39 -11.16
CA SER A 9 -15.11 -2.14 -10.63
C SER A 9 -14.60 -1.54 -9.31
N ILE A 10 -14.33 -0.24 -9.27
CA ILE A 10 -13.86 0.45 -8.06
C ILE A 10 -14.89 0.36 -6.91
N LYS A 11 -16.18 0.52 -7.20
CA LYS A 11 -17.23 0.42 -6.16
C LYS A 11 -17.36 -0.99 -5.60
N ASN A 12 -17.07 -1.99 -6.40
CA ASN A 12 -17.18 -3.40 -6.01
C ASN A 12 -15.87 -3.99 -5.48
N ARG A 13 -14.78 -3.20 -5.40
CA ARG A 13 -13.49 -3.71 -4.97
C ARG A 13 -13.50 -4.32 -3.57
N ARG A 14 -12.73 -5.37 -3.42
CA ARG A 14 -12.51 -6.09 -2.16
C ARG A 14 -11.02 -6.42 -2.01
N THR A 15 -10.56 -6.50 -0.79
CA THR A 15 -9.20 -6.98 -0.52
C THR A 15 -9.17 -8.50 -0.56
N ILE A 16 -8.47 -9.08 -1.53
CA ILE A 16 -8.33 -10.53 -1.71
C ILE A 16 -7.07 -11.03 -1.02
N ARG A 17 -7.23 -12.04 -0.17
CA ARG A 17 -6.14 -12.64 0.61
C ARG A 17 -5.96 -14.14 0.36
N LYS A 18 -6.87 -14.76 -0.40
CA LYS A 18 -6.78 -16.16 -0.82
C LYS A 18 -6.85 -16.24 -2.33
N TYR A 19 -5.93 -16.96 -2.90
CA TYR A 19 -5.72 -17.04 -4.33
C TYR A 19 -5.88 -18.47 -4.84
N GLN A 20 -6.32 -18.60 -6.08
CA GLN A 20 -6.29 -19.85 -6.83
C GLN A 20 -4.83 -20.20 -7.16
N ALA A 21 -4.60 -21.48 -7.44
CA ALA A 21 -3.29 -21.94 -7.92
C ALA A 21 -2.98 -21.51 -9.37
N THR A 22 -3.95 -20.87 -10.04
CA THR A 22 -3.80 -20.36 -11.42
C THR A 22 -2.76 -19.25 -11.44
N ASP A 23 -1.77 -19.38 -12.31
CA ASP A 23 -0.73 -18.38 -12.48
C ASP A 23 -1.24 -17.14 -13.21
N VAL A 24 -0.61 -16.00 -12.94
CA VAL A 24 -0.79 -14.75 -13.68
C VAL A 24 0.29 -14.71 -14.76
N THR A 25 -0.09 -14.81 -16.03
CA THR A 25 0.89 -14.87 -17.11
C THR A 25 1.77 -13.62 -17.18
N ASP A 26 3.00 -13.75 -17.67
CA ASP A 26 3.91 -12.61 -17.83
C ASP A 26 3.35 -11.58 -18.81
N GLU A 27 2.66 -12.03 -19.86
CA GLU A 27 1.99 -11.13 -20.83
C GLU A 27 0.96 -10.25 -20.14
N LEU A 28 0.05 -10.81 -19.34
CA LEU A 28 -0.95 -10.06 -18.60
C LEU A 28 -0.31 -9.13 -17.58
N LEU A 29 0.68 -9.61 -16.82
CA LEU A 29 1.36 -8.81 -15.80
C LEU A 29 2.10 -7.62 -16.43
N ASN A 30 2.79 -7.83 -17.54
CA ASN A 30 3.51 -6.78 -18.26
C ASN A 30 2.55 -5.73 -18.84
N ASP A 31 1.43 -6.15 -19.46
CA ASP A 31 0.39 -5.22 -19.95
C ASP A 31 -0.17 -4.34 -18.82
N LEU A 32 -0.45 -4.93 -17.66
CA LEU A 32 -0.93 -4.21 -16.49
C LEU A 32 0.10 -3.21 -15.95
N LEU A 33 1.36 -3.62 -15.85
CA LEU A 33 2.45 -2.76 -15.39
C LEU A 33 2.70 -1.60 -16.36
N GLU A 34 2.86 -1.89 -17.66
CA GLU A 34 3.10 -0.88 -18.69
C GLU A 34 1.96 0.14 -18.72
N THR A 35 0.71 -0.33 -18.68
CA THR A 35 -0.46 0.56 -18.63
C THR A 35 -0.45 1.41 -17.36
N SER A 36 -0.08 0.85 -16.20
CA SER A 36 -0.03 1.57 -14.93
C SER A 36 1.02 2.67 -14.89
N PHE A 37 2.09 2.55 -15.68
CA PHE A 37 3.15 3.57 -15.80
C PHE A 37 2.67 4.85 -16.51
N ARG A 38 1.42 4.88 -17.02
CA ARG A 38 0.78 6.12 -17.48
C ARG A 38 0.19 6.97 -16.34
N ALA A 39 0.31 6.54 -15.10
CA ALA A 39 -0.02 7.36 -13.93
C ALA A 39 0.76 8.68 -13.93
N SER A 40 0.23 9.70 -13.24
CA SER A 40 0.92 10.98 -13.09
C SER A 40 2.23 10.83 -12.32
N THR A 41 3.24 11.58 -12.73
CA THR A 41 4.55 11.62 -12.05
C THR A 41 5.05 13.06 -11.91
N VAL A 42 5.84 13.31 -10.87
CA VAL A 42 6.45 14.62 -10.63
C VAL A 42 7.49 14.91 -11.71
N GLY A 43 7.30 16.01 -12.44
CA GLY A 43 8.23 16.46 -13.47
C GLY A 43 8.54 15.43 -14.57
N ASN A 44 7.70 14.43 -14.74
CA ASN A 44 7.93 13.28 -15.64
C ASN A 44 9.25 12.53 -15.38
N MET A 45 9.77 12.59 -14.16
CA MET A 45 11.01 11.90 -13.78
C MET A 45 10.82 10.38 -13.60
N GLN A 46 9.59 9.94 -13.31
CA GLN A 46 9.21 8.53 -13.14
C GLN A 46 10.08 7.82 -12.09
N VAL A 47 10.13 8.41 -10.88
CA VAL A 47 11.04 8.02 -9.80
C VAL A 47 10.50 6.87 -8.96
N TYR A 48 10.11 5.81 -9.64
CA TYR A 48 9.62 4.56 -9.06
C TYR A 48 10.23 3.34 -9.77
N SER A 49 10.24 2.21 -9.08
CA SER A 49 10.58 0.89 -9.62
C SER A 49 9.65 -0.17 -9.03
N VAL A 50 9.43 -1.25 -9.75
CA VAL A 50 8.61 -2.39 -9.30
C VAL A 50 9.44 -3.65 -9.34
N ILE A 51 9.49 -4.36 -8.22
CA ILE A 51 10.13 -5.67 -8.13
C ILE A 51 9.05 -6.74 -8.14
N VAL A 52 9.12 -7.62 -9.13
CA VAL A 52 8.21 -8.76 -9.29
C VAL A 52 8.83 -9.98 -8.63
N THR A 53 8.14 -10.55 -7.66
CA THR A 53 8.57 -11.77 -6.95
C THR A 53 7.59 -12.90 -7.20
N ARG A 54 8.05 -13.96 -7.86
CA ARG A 54 7.33 -15.22 -8.08
C ARG A 54 8.02 -16.38 -7.36
N ASP A 55 9.33 -16.27 -7.19
CA ASP A 55 10.17 -17.29 -6.59
C ASP A 55 9.73 -17.61 -5.15
N VAL A 56 9.59 -18.90 -4.84
CA VAL A 56 9.09 -19.39 -3.56
C VAL A 56 10.05 -19.05 -2.43
N GLU A 57 11.35 -19.20 -2.64
CA GLU A 57 12.35 -18.91 -1.60
C GLU A 57 12.43 -17.42 -1.30
N MET A 58 12.28 -16.57 -2.33
CA MET A 58 12.21 -15.13 -2.12
C MET A 58 10.94 -14.70 -1.38
N LYS A 59 9.78 -15.31 -1.68
CA LYS A 59 8.54 -15.07 -0.91
C LYS A 59 8.68 -15.52 0.55
N GLU A 60 9.38 -16.63 0.80
CA GLU A 60 9.71 -17.06 2.16
C GLU A 60 10.61 -16.04 2.90
N LYS A 61 11.60 -15.46 2.22
CA LYS A 61 12.46 -14.40 2.79
C LYS A 61 11.72 -13.11 3.08
N LEU A 62 10.73 -12.74 2.26
CA LEU A 62 9.90 -11.55 2.45
C LEU A 62 8.82 -11.73 3.53
N SER A 63 8.38 -12.95 3.77
CA SER A 63 7.25 -13.23 4.67
C SER A 63 7.41 -12.68 6.10
N PRO A 64 8.58 -12.78 6.77
CA PRO A 64 8.78 -12.21 8.11
C PRO A 64 8.59 -10.68 8.15
N ALA A 65 9.01 -9.95 7.11
CA ALA A 65 8.81 -8.50 7.02
C ALA A 65 7.33 -8.13 7.02
N HIS A 66 6.49 -9.04 6.57
CA HIS A 66 5.03 -8.90 6.54
C HIS A 66 4.35 -9.70 7.66
N TYR A 67 5.03 -9.92 8.80
CA TYR A 67 4.51 -10.67 9.97
C TYR A 67 3.96 -12.05 9.62
N ASN A 68 4.57 -12.73 8.66
CA ASN A 68 4.20 -14.06 8.17
C ASN A 68 2.73 -14.16 7.71
N GLN A 69 2.18 -13.08 7.16
CA GLN A 69 0.83 -13.10 6.60
C GLN A 69 0.76 -14.12 5.45
N PRO A 70 -0.19 -15.10 5.49
CA PRO A 70 -0.20 -16.24 4.58
C PRO A 70 -0.22 -15.85 3.08
N MET A 71 -0.90 -14.74 2.73
CA MET A 71 -1.01 -14.30 1.34
C MET A 71 0.33 -13.97 0.69
N VAL A 72 1.37 -13.62 1.47
CA VAL A 72 2.70 -13.33 0.91
C VAL A 72 3.31 -14.57 0.25
N LYS A 73 3.15 -15.72 0.88
CA LYS A 73 3.65 -17.00 0.37
C LYS A 73 2.73 -17.63 -0.68
N GLN A 74 1.41 -17.46 -0.49
CA GLN A 74 0.39 -18.13 -1.29
C GLN A 74 0.06 -17.42 -2.60
N ALA A 75 0.28 -16.12 -2.70
CA ALA A 75 -0.02 -15.38 -3.92
C ALA A 75 0.89 -15.86 -5.08
N PRO A 76 0.35 -16.02 -6.30
CA PRO A 76 1.15 -16.27 -7.50
C PRO A 76 2.23 -15.22 -7.70
N VAL A 77 1.90 -13.96 -7.46
CA VAL A 77 2.81 -12.82 -7.64
C VAL A 77 2.79 -11.91 -6.42
N VAL A 78 3.98 -11.47 -5.99
CA VAL A 78 4.17 -10.40 -5.01
C VAL A 78 4.89 -9.26 -5.71
N LEU A 79 4.35 -8.04 -5.62
CA LEU A 79 4.90 -6.84 -6.24
C LEU A 79 5.34 -5.88 -5.14
N THR A 80 6.64 -5.53 -5.12
CA THR A 80 7.14 -4.48 -4.24
C THR A 80 7.37 -3.22 -5.06
N PHE A 81 6.58 -2.19 -4.79
CA PHE A 81 6.67 -0.88 -5.41
C PHE A 81 7.60 0.00 -4.58
N CYS A 82 8.65 0.51 -5.22
CA CYS A 82 9.72 1.25 -4.58
C CYS A 82 9.78 2.70 -5.08
N ALA A 83 9.99 3.65 -4.17
CA ALA A 83 10.53 4.97 -4.49
C ALA A 83 11.95 4.79 -4.99
N ASP A 84 12.30 5.36 -6.16
CA ASP A 84 13.59 5.14 -6.82
C ASP A 84 14.13 6.43 -7.44
N PHE A 85 14.93 7.16 -6.67
CA PHE A 85 15.73 8.27 -7.20
C PHE A 85 17.13 7.86 -7.69
N ARG A 86 17.53 6.59 -7.45
CA ARG A 86 18.84 6.11 -7.86
C ARG A 86 19.03 6.15 -9.37
N ARG A 87 18.09 5.60 -10.12
CA ARG A 87 18.16 5.57 -11.60
C ARG A 87 18.26 6.97 -12.18
N PHE A 88 17.43 7.89 -11.70
CA PHE A 88 17.43 9.28 -12.18
C PHE A 88 18.72 10.00 -11.80
N SER A 89 19.21 9.85 -10.57
CA SER A 89 20.50 10.43 -10.13
C SER A 89 21.67 9.90 -10.96
N GLN A 90 21.72 8.61 -11.24
CA GLN A 90 22.76 8.02 -12.08
C GLN A 90 22.72 8.59 -13.51
N TRP A 91 21.53 8.78 -14.08
CA TRP A 91 21.38 9.41 -15.38
C TRP A 91 21.87 10.88 -15.37
N CYS A 92 21.56 11.66 -14.32
CA CYS A 92 22.08 13.03 -14.17
C CYS A 92 23.61 13.04 -14.19
N VAL A 93 24.25 12.21 -13.37
CA VAL A 93 25.73 12.11 -13.31
C VAL A 93 26.31 11.74 -14.68
N GLN A 94 25.72 10.78 -15.40
CA GLN A 94 26.15 10.43 -16.76
C GLN A 94 26.02 11.57 -17.77
N ARG A 95 25.28 12.62 -17.44
CA ARG A 95 25.08 13.83 -18.27
C ARG A 95 25.79 15.05 -17.70
N ASN A 96 26.77 14.85 -16.79
CA ASN A 96 27.53 15.90 -16.11
C ASN A 96 26.65 16.88 -15.33
N ALA A 97 25.53 16.39 -14.78
CA ALA A 97 24.66 17.15 -13.88
C ALA A 97 24.88 16.70 -12.44
N GLU A 98 24.66 17.60 -11.49
CA GLU A 98 24.78 17.37 -10.06
C GLU A 98 23.38 17.06 -9.48
N PRO A 99 23.03 15.80 -9.17
CA PRO A 99 21.74 15.48 -8.56
C PRO A 99 21.74 15.88 -7.07
N GLY A 100 20.61 16.45 -6.60
CA GLY A 100 20.40 16.84 -5.20
C GLY A 100 19.19 16.15 -4.57
N TYR A 101 19.04 14.83 -4.77
CA TYR A 101 17.83 14.09 -4.40
C TYR A 101 17.97 13.27 -3.11
N GLU A 102 19.06 13.43 -2.39
CA GLU A 102 19.34 12.77 -1.11
C GLU A 102 18.70 13.52 0.06
N ASN A 103 17.37 13.64 0.04
CA ASN A 103 16.61 14.36 1.04
C ASN A 103 15.16 13.86 1.15
N PHE A 104 14.49 14.23 2.24
CA PHE A 104 13.14 13.78 2.53
C PHE A 104 12.09 14.26 1.51
N GLN A 105 12.22 15.48 0.97
CA GLN A 105 11.29 15.98 -0.04
C GLN A 105 11.34 15.11 -1.30
N SER A 106 12.53 14.69 -1.72
CA SER A 106 12.70 13.78 -2.86
C SER A 106 12.07 12.42 -2.57
N PHE A 107 12.25 11.88 -1.37
CA PHE A 107 11.55 10.66 -0.95
C PHE A 107 10.04 10.82 -1.07
N MET A 108 9.47 11.91 -0.55
CA MET A 108 8.02 12.15 -0.63
C MET A 108 7.51 12.21 -2.06
N ASN A 109 8.22 12.91 -2.96
CA ASN A 109 7.88 12.95 -4.38
C ASN A 109 7.87 11.55 -5.01
N ALA A 110 8.92 10.77 -4.76
CA ALA A 110 9.03 9.41 -5.28
C ALA A 110 7.98 8.46 -4.66
N ALA A 111 7.66 8.61 -3.38
CA ALA A 111 6.62 7.82 -2.71
C ALA A 111 5.23 8.12 -3.28
N VAL A 112 4.92 9.38 -3.58
CA VAL A 112 3.67 9.77 -4.25
C VAL A 112 3.58 9.15 -5.64
N ASP A 113 4.62 9.30 -6.49
CA ASP A 113 4.68 8.67 -7.81
C ASP A 113 4.44 7.15 -7.71
N THR A 114 5.13 6.50 -6.77
CA THR A 114 5.03 5.06 -6.52
C THR A 114 3.61 4.62 -6.16
N LEU A 115 2.93 5.36 -5.26
CA LEU A 115 1.57 5.05 -4.83
C LEU A 115 0.54 5.28 -5.94
N LEU A 116 0.72 6.30 -6.78
CA LEU A 116 -0.14 6.56 -7.93
C LEU A 116 -0.05 5.41 -8.95
N VAL A 117 1.15 4.94 -9.25
CA VAL A 117 1.37 3.78 -10.12
C VAL A 117 0.78 2.51 -9.50
N ALA A 118 1.05 2.26 -8.21
CA ALA A 118 0.54 1.08 -7.51
C ALA A 118 -1.00 1.03 -7.48
N GLN A 119 -1.66 2.17 -7.22
CA GLN A 119 -3.12 2.23 -7.23
C GLN A 119 -3.70 2.09 -8.63
N THR A 120 -3.06 2.68 -9.64
CA THR A 120 -3.46 2.51 -11.06
C THR A 120 -3.36 1.03 -11.45
N PHE A 121 -2.25 0.37 -11.11
CA PHE A 121 -2.07 -1.07 -11.30
C PHE A 121 -3.18 -1.89 -10.64
N CYS A 122 -3.49 -1.61 -9.38
CA CYS A 122 -4.56 -2.31 -8.66
C CYS A 122 -5.92 -2.19 -9.37
N THR A 123 -6.26 -0.98 -9.83
CA THR A 123 -7.51 -0.73 -10.53
C THR A 123 -7.60 -1.53 -11.84
N LEU A 124 -6.50 -1.58 -12.60
CA LEU A 124 -6.41 -2.36 -13.83
C LEU A 124 -6.49 -3.86 -13.57
N ALA A 125 -5.79 -4.35 -12.54
CA ALA A 125 -5.80 -5.76 -12.15
C ALA A 125 -7.21 -6.21 -11.74
N GLU A 126 -7.90 -5.42 -10.93
CA GLU A 126 -9.29 -5.70 -10.51
C GLU A 126 -10.26 -5.65 -11.69
N ASP A 127 -10.08 -4.76 -12.66
CA ASP A 127 -10.89 -4.71 -13.90
C ASP A 127 -10.71 -5.96 -14.80
N LYS A 128 -9.54 -6.60 -14.70
CA LYS A 128 -9.23 -7.89 -15.36
C LYS A 128 -9.65 -9.11 -14.52
N GLY A 129 -10.32 -8.93 -13.39
CA GLY A 129 -10.80 -10.01 -12.53
C GLY A 129 -9.73 -10.60 -11.59
N LEU A 130 -8.57 -9.97 -11.49
CA LEU A 130 -7.56 -10.33 -10.51
C LEU A 130 -7.91 -9.75 -9.13
N GLY A 131 -7.45 -10.41 -8.09
CA GLY A 131 -7.55 -9.94 -6.71
C GLY A 131 -6.22 -9.38 -6.21
N ILE A 132 -6.28 -8.34 -5.41
CA ILE A 132 -5.11 -7.69 -4.81
C ILE A 132 -5.26 -7.53 -3.30
N CYS A 133 -4.11 -7.51 -2.60
CA CYS A 133 -4.03 -7.06 -1.22
C CYS A 133 -2.84 -6.13 -1.04
N TYR A 134 -3.10 -4.88 -0.63
CA TYR A 134 -2.08 -3.97 -0.13
C TYR A 134 -1.57 -4.41 1.23
N LEU A 135 -0.27 -4.46 1.41
CA LEU A 135 0.40 -4.81 2.66
C LEU A 135 0.95 -3.55 3.35
N GLY A 136 0.19 -3.00 4.30
CA GLY A 136 0.62 -1.85 5.09
C GLY A 136 1.89 -2.10 5.93
N THR A 137 2.21 -3.37 6.15
CA THR A 137 3.41 -3.81 6.85
C THR A 137 4.72 -3.46 6.14
N THR A 138 4.69 -3.08 4.87
CA THR A 138 5.88 -2.67 4.11
C THR A 138 6.63 -1.52 4.78
N THR A 139 5.90 -0.50 5.23
CA THR A 139 6.48 0.67 5.91
C THR A 139 6.68 0.45 7.42
N TYR A 140 6.05 -0.56 8.02
CA TYR A 140 6.24 -0.88 9.43
C TYR A 140 7.59 -1.56 9.70
N ASN A 141 8.05 -2.36 8.74
CA ASN A 141 9.28 -3.14 8.87
C ASN A 141 10.04 -3.18 7.52
N PRO A 142 10.53 -2.02 7.03
CA PRO A 142 11.11 -1.92 5.69
C PRO A 142 12.50 -2.57 5.58
N GLN A 143 13.31 -2.58 6.64
CA GLN A 143 14.70 -3.06 6.57
C GLN A 143 14.83 -4.50 6.07
N PRO A 144 14.07 -5.51 6.57
CA PRO A 144 14.13 -6.86 6.02
C PRO A 144 13.74 -6.97 4.55
N ILE A 145 12.88 -6.07 4.05
CA ILE A 145 12.53 -6.02 2.63
C ILE A 145 13.70 -5.48 1.82
N ILE A 146 14.33 -4.41 2.30
CA ILE A 146 15.53 -3.81 1.70
C ILE A 146 16.64 -4.86 1.58
N ASP A 147 16.89 -5.59 2.66
CA ASP A 147 17.94 -6.63 2.72
C ASP A 147 17.61 -7.80 1.78
N ALA A 148 16.39 -8.34 1.84
CA ALA A 148 15.97 -9.47 1.04
C ALA A 148 16.00 -9.15 -0.48
N LEU A 149 15.55 -7.96 -0.86
CA LEU A 149 15.52 -7.52 -2.26
C LEU A 149 16.80 -6.80 -2.69
N GLN A 150 17.81 -6.67 -1.81
CA GLN A 150 19.08 -6.00 -2.07
C GLN A 150 18.91 -4.58 -2.64
N LEU A 151 17.99 -3.81 -2.03
CA LEU A 151 17.68 -2.46 -2.51
C LEU A 151 18.89 -1.54 -2.27
N PRO A 152 19.42 -0.90 -3.33
CA PRO A 152 20.53 0.02 -3.17
C PRO A 152 20.10 1.36 -2.57
N ARG A 153 21.08 2.18 -2.17
CA ARG A 153 20.85 3.57 -1.73
C ARG A 153 19.96 4.32 -2.74
N LEU A 154 19.05 5.16 -2.25
CA LEU A 154 18.01 5.92 -2.96
C LEU A 154 16.92 5.04 -3.60
N VAL A 155 16.78 3.79 -3.17
CA VAL A 155 15.63 2.93 -3.48
C VAL A 155 14.98 2.47 -2.18
N PHE A 156 13.67 2.73 -2.00
CA PHE A 156 12.94 2.45 -0.76
C PHE A 156 11.61 1.76 -1.03
N PRO A 157 11.26 0.66 -0.32
CA PRO A 157 10.00 -0.04 -0.52
C PRO A 157 8.84 0.77 0.09
N VAL A 158 7.92 1.25 -0.74
CA VAL A 158 6.78 2.07 -0.31
C VAL A 158 5.56 1.21 -0.01
N THR A 159 5.26 0.25 -0.88
CA THR A 159 4.16 -0.68 -0.68
C THR A 159 4.42 -2.01 -1.35
N THR A 160 3.87 -3.07 -0.76
CA THR A 160 3.86 -4.42 -1.36
C THR A 160 2.43 -4.84 -1.64
N ILE A 161 2.21 -5.47 -2.78
CA ILE A 161 0.90 -5.93 -3.23
C ILE A 161 1.01 -7.40 -3.58
N THR A 162 0.12 -8.23 -3.02
CA THR A 162 -0.07 -9.60 -3.47
C THR A 162 -1.13 -9.64 -4.56
N LEU A 163 -0.91 -10.46 -5.59
CA LEU A 163 -1.72 -10.52 -6.81
C LEU A 163 -2.01 -11.96 -7.21
N GLY A 164 -3.23 -12.24 -7.64
CA GLY A 164 -3.63 -13.53 -8.20
C GLY A 164 -5.13 -13.60 -8.47
N TYR A 165 -5.61 -14.71 -9.03
CA TYR A 165 -7.03 -14.94 -9.20
C TYR A 165 -7.68 -15.24 -7.84
N PRO A 166 -8.82 -14.59 -7.48
CA PRO A 166 -9.47 -14.82 -6.19
C PRO A 166 -9.94 -16.27 -6.03
N ALA A 167 -9.57 -16.92 -4.91
CA ALA A 167 -10.15 -18.21 -4.53
C ALA A 167 -11.49 -18.05 -3.80
N GLU A 168 -11.71 -16.89 -3.18
CA GLU A 168 -12.95 -16.50 -2.53
C GLU A 168 -13.19 -15.01 -2.68
N ILE A 169 -14.45 -14.61 -2.65
CA ILE A 169 -14.85 -13.20 -2.68
C ILE A 169 -15.37 -12.85 -1.27
N PRO A 170 -14.59 -12.16 -0.44
CA PRO A 170 -15.03 -11.77 0.90
C PRO A 170 -16.11 -10.67 0.84
N ASP A 171 -16.79 -10.47 1.95
CA ASP A 171 -17.69 -9.34 2.11
C ASP A 171 -16.95 -8.01 1.94
N GLN A 172 -17.67 -7.03 1.42
CA GLN A 172 -17.12 -5.70 1.24
C GLN A 172 -17.06 -4.97 2.60
N VAL A 173 -15.89 -4.38 2.88
CA VAL A 173 -15.73 -3.56 4.09
C VAL A 173 -16.40 -2.19 3.90
N ASP A 174 -16.91 -1.64 4.99
CA ASP A 174 -17.53 -0.33 5.04
C ASP A 174 -16.58 0.83 4.66
N ARG A 175 -17.19 1.96 4.42
CA ARG A 175 -16.51 3.28 4.30
C ARG A 175 -17.28 4.30 5.13
N LEU A 176 -16.57 5.31 5.60
CA LEU A 176 -17.23 6.46 6.23
C LEU A 176 -18.16 7.17 5.23
N PRO A 177 -19.22 7.81 5.72
CA PRO A 177 -20.09 8.63 4.88
C PRO A 177 -19.32 9.73 4.16
N PHE A 178 -19.73 10.02 2.93
CA PHE A 178 -19.09 11.03 2.07
C PHE A 178 -18.95 12.39 2.78
N GLN A 179 -19.95 12.79 3.54
CA GLN A 179 -20.00 14.06 4.26
C GLN A 179 -18.89 14.21 5.30
N GLY A 180 -18.40 13.10 5.83
CA GLY A 180 -17.30 13.09 6.80
C GLY A 180 -15.90 13.17 6.19
N LEU A 181 -15.79 13.28 4.86
CA LEU A 181 -14.50 13.22 4.16
C LEU A 181 -14.29 14.41 3.22
N ILE A 182 -15.31 15.27 3.03
CA ILE A 182 -15.28 16.40 2.10
C ILE A 182 -15.49 17.69 2.87
N HIS A 183 -14.55 18.60 2.74
CA HIS A 183 -14.62 19.96 3.25
C HIS A 183 -14.68 20.93 2.07
N GLN A 184 -15.47 22.00 2.19
CA GLN A 184 -15.60 23.04 1.17
C GLN A 184 -14.72 24.21 1.57
N GLU A 185 -13.85 24.66 0.68
CA GLU A 185 -12.92 25.80 0.81
C GLU A 185 -11.93 25.66 2.00
N HIS A 186 -12.42 25.32 3.21
CA HIS A 186 -11.62 25.23 4.42
C HIS A 186 -11.89 23.93 5.16
N TYR A 187 -10.90 23.45 5.90
CA TYR A 187 -11.08 22.33 6.80
C TYR A 187 -12.04 22.75 7.92
N HIS A 188 -13.08 21.96 8.12
CA HIS A 188 -14.03 22.11 9.22
C HIS A 188 -13.75 21.02 10.26
N ASP A 189 -13.55 21.42 11.50
CA ASP A 189 -13.37 20.47 12.59
C ASP A 189 -14.71 19.90 13.05
N TYR A 190 -14.68 18.70 13.61
CA TYR A 190 -15.89 17.95 13.94
C TYR A 190 -16.33 18.21 15.37
N THR A 191 -17.63 18.41 15.57
CA THR A 191 -18.26 18.34 16.89
C THR A 191 -18.41 16.88 17.34
N PRO A 192 -18.57 16.62 18.67
CA PRO A 192 -18.83 15.28 19.17
C PRO A 192 -20.04 14.58 18.50
N ASP A 193 -21.14 15.31 18.29
CA ASP A 193 -22.35 14.77 17.66
C ASP A 193 -22.11 14.38 16.20
N GLU A 194 -21.32 15.15 15.46
CA GLU A 194 -20.94 14.81 14.08
C GLU A 194 -20.07 13.55 14.04
N LEU A 195 -19.12 13.40 14.96
CA LEU A 195 -18.30 12.19 15.08
C LEU A 195 -19.16 10.97 15.39
N ASP A 196 -20.08 11.07 16.31
CA ASP A 196 -21.02 9.98 16.66
C ASP A 196 -21.84 9.56 15.44
N GLN A 197 -22.36 10.50 14.67
CA GLN A 197 -23.12 10.20 13.44
C GLN A 197 -22.24 9.54 12.36
N LEU A 198 -21.00 10.02 12.17
CA LEU A 198 -20.08 9.49 11.16
C LEU A 198 -19.68 8.03 11.44
N TYR A 199 -19.51 7.67 12.70
CA TYR A 199 -19.03 6.34 13.09
C TYR A 199 -20.15 5.36 13.48
N ALA A 200 -21.39 5.83 13.69
CA ALA A 200 -22.52 5.02 14.15
C ALA A 200 -22.72 3.74 13.31
N TYR A 201 -22.71 3.84 11.99
CA TYR A 201 -22.85 2.67 11.12
C TYR A 201 -21.68 1.69 11.29
N LYS A 202 -20.43 2.19 11.30
CA LYS A 202 -19.24 1.36 11.50
C LYS A 202 -19.31 0.61 12.84
N GLU A 203 -19.70 1.27 13.91
CA GLU A 203 -19.80 0.68 15.24
C GLU A 203 -20.93 -0.35 15.35
N SER A 204 -22.04 -0.16 14.63
CA SER A 204 -23.18 -1.08 14.61
C SER A 204 -22.94 -2.38 13.83
N LEU A 205 -21.88 -2.49 13.06
CA LEU A 205 -21.60 -3.67 12.25
C LEU A 205 -21.34 -4.90 13.15
N PRO A 206 -21.99 -6.05 12.91
CA PRO A 206 -21.86 -7.25 13.75
C PRO A 206 -20.41 -7.70 13.95
N GLN A 207 -19.57 -7.61 12.92
CA GLN A 207 -18.16 -7.94 13.02
C GLN A 207 -17.39 -7.01 13.96
N ASN A 208 -17.76 -5.72 14.02
CA ASN A 208 -17.10 -4.75 14.89
C ASN A 208 -17.57 -4.91 16.34
N MET A 209 -18.84 -5.19 16.55
CA MET A 209 -19.37 -5.57 17.86
C MET A 209 -18.70 -6.84 18.40
N LYS A 210 -18.47 -7.84 17.54
CA LYS A 210 -17.72 -9.05 17.88
C LYS A 210 -16.28 -8.72 18.29
N PHE A 211 -15.59 -7.86 17.57
CA PHE A 211 -14.23 -7.42 17.94
C PHE A 211 -14.18 -6.74 19.31
N ILE A 212 -15.16 -5.90 19.64
CA ILE A 212 -15.26 -5.27 20.96
C ILE A 212 -15.35 -6.35 22.04
N GLN A 213 -16.25 -7.31 21.89
CA GLN A 213 -16.47 -8.39 22.85
C GLN A 213 -15.24 -9.30 23.01
N GLU A 214 -14.65 -9.77 21.89
CA GLU A 214 -13.48 -10.67 21.90
C GLU A 214 -12.26 -10.02 22.57
N ASN A 215 -12.10 -8.71 22.44
CA ASN A 215 -11.00 -7.98 23.04
C ASN A 215 -11.33 -7.38 24.42
N LYS A 216 -12.54 -7.63 24.94
CA LYS A 216 -13.00 -7.13 26.26
C LYS A 216 -12.86 -5.61 26.37
N LYS A 217 -13.27 -4.88 25.33
CA LYS A 217 -13.27 -3.43 25.25
C LYS A 217 -14.70 -2.90 25.32
N GLU A 218 -14.85 -1.62 25.64
CA GLU A 218 -16.14 -0.95 25.71
C GLU A 218 -16.55 -0.36 24.35
N THR A 219 -15.56 0.06 23.54
CA THR A 219 -15.79 0.71 22.25
C THR A 219 -14.89 0.15 21.16
N LEU A 220 -15.30 0.33 19.89
CA LEU A 220 -14.49 -0.01 18.75
C LEU A 220 -13.20 0.84 18.69
N ALA A 221 -13.26 2.11 19.10
CA ALA A 221 -12.10 2.98 19.17
C ALA A 221 -11.01 2.40 20.08
N GLN A 222 -11.37 1.86 21.25
CA GLN A 222 -10.41 1.18 22.14
C GLN A 222 -9.80 -0.08 21.51
N VAL A 223 -10.54 -0.82 20.66
CA VAL A 223 -9.94 -1.94 19.91
C VAL A 223 -8.85 -1.45 18.96
N PHE A 224 -9.02 -0.29 18.33
CA PHE A 224 -7.99 0.30 17.47
C PHE A 224 -6.78 0.76 18.28
N THR A 225 -6.98 1.51 19.36
CA THR A 225 -5.89 2.16 20.11
C THR A 225 -5.12 1.24 21.04
N ASP A 226 -5.81 0.25 21.63
CA ASP A 226 -5.23 -0.56 22.70
C ASP A 226 -4.78 -1.95 22.20
N VAL A 227 -5.27 -2.39 21.03
CA VAL A 227 -5.05 -3.76 20.54
C VAL A 227 -4.37 -3.79 19.17
N ARG A 228 -4.90 -3.04 18.19
CA ARG A 228 -4.48 -3.16 16.79
C ARG A 228 -3.38 -2.21 16.39
N TYR A 229 -3.47 -0.96 16.82
CA TYR A 229 -2.57 0.14 16.45
C TYR A 229 -2.18 0.91 17.70
N THR A 230 -1.50 0.23 18.63
CA THR A 230 -1.14 0.83 19.91
C THR A 230 -0.17 2.00 19.71
N ARG A 231 -0.19 2.97 20.63
CA ARG A 231 0.79 4.06 20.63
C ARG A 231 2.21 3.52 20.55
N LYS A 232 2.53 2.52 21.39
CA LYS A 232 3.86 1.89 21.44
C LYS A 232 4.28 1.32 20.09
N ASP A 233 3.38 0.60 19.40
CA ASP A 233 3.70 -0.01 18.11
C ASP A 233 3.83 1.05 17.02
N ASN A 234 2.96 2.07 17.04
CA ASN A 234 3.06 3.20 16.10
C ASN A 234 4.37 3.98 16.26
N GLU A 235 4.79 4.26 17.48
CA GLU A 235 6.08 4.93 17.76
C GLU A 235 7.26 4.06 17.32
N ALA A 236 7.23 2.76 17.61
CA ALA A 236 8.29 1.82 17.22
C ALA A 236 8.40 1.68 15.69
N THR A 237 7.28 1.52 14.99
CA THR A 237 7.27 1.43 13.52
C THR A 237 7.70 2.74 12.86
N SER A 238 7.37 3.90 13.45
CA SER A 238 7.85 5.20 13.00
C SER A 238 9.39 5.31 13.09
N VAL A 239 9.97 4.85 14.21
CA VAL A 239 11.44 4.81 14.36
C VAL A 239 12.08 3.89 13.33
N ASN A 240 11.52 2.70 13.11
CA ASN A 240 12.01 1.76 12.09
C ASN A 240 12.00 2.39 10.69
N LEU A 241 10.89 3.05 10.33
CA LEU A 241 10.74 3.74 9.05
C LEU A 241 11.81 4.82 8.86
N LEU A 242 11.98 5.70 9.86
CA LEU A 242 12.96 6.79 9.81
C LEU A 242 14.41 6.27 9.72
N ASN A 243 14.74 5.23 10.47
CA ASN A 243 16.07 4.61 10.43
C ASN A 243 16.36 4.00 9.03
N ALA A 244 15.39 3.32 8.44
CA ALA A 244 15.54 2.76 7.11
C ALA A 244 15.64 3.86 6.03
N LEU A 245 14.91 4.96 6.15
CA LEU A 245 15.05 6.11 5.26
C LEU A 245 16.43 6.75 5.35
N ARG A 246 17.00 6.86 6.55
CA ARG A 246 18.39 7.32 6.75
C ARG A 246 19.39 6.37 6.08
N ALA A 247 19.25 5.07 6.33
CA ALA A 247 20.12 4.06 5.72
C ALA A 247 20.06 4.09 4.19
N GLN A 248 18.90 4.39 3.63
CA GLN A 248 18.73 4.54 2.18
C GLN A 248 19.08 5.93 1.63
N GLY A 249 19.48 6.89 2.50
CA GLY A 249 20.00 8.19 2.10
C GLY A 249 18.94 9.23 1.76
N PHE A 250 17.74 9.09 2.29
CA PHE A 250 16.67 10.07 2.16
C PHE A 250 16.50 10.99 3.40
N LEU A 251 17.23 10.70 4.47
CA LEU A 251 17.29 11.52 5.67
C LEU A 251 18.74 11.65 6.13
N ASP A 252 19.10 12.81 6.64
CA ASP A 252 20.38 13.08 7.32
C ASP A 252 20.41 12.47 8.73
#